data_4ca85fd12380e74c2ee7e157d94e7837
#
_entry.id   4ca85fd12380e74c2ee7e157d94e7837
#
_cell.length_a   1.000
_cell.length_b   1.000
_cell.length_c   1.000
_cell.angle_alpha   90.00
_cell.angle_beta   90.00
_cell.angle_gamma   90.00
#
_symmetry.space_group_name_H-M   'P 1'
#
loop_
_entity.id
_entity.type
_entity.pdbx_description
1 polymer ?
#
loop_
_entity_poly.entity_id
_entity_poly.type
_entity_poly.pdbx_seq_one_letter_code
_entity_poly.pdbx_strand_id
1 'polypeptide(L)'
;MQFRGPRRAGWAGLTGLLASVALSTAALAQDADPAASQAVETTEPATSRTPTPAVSAYRINAGDELEIYVWGEERLQRVLRVLPDGTIAFPLVGQLKVEGTLPQDVERMVSDRLRDQYRGQVPLVTVSVSNPSGMQFSVMGKVQSPGTFTAGRYVNVLDALAMAGGPSEFANLDNVLVITHRGDQLYTTRARLNDLFRPGANASDIEDAGIVQLSPGEVIIVP
;
A
#
# COMPACT_ATOMS: atom_id res chain seq x y z
N MET A 1 -34.04 -40.06 -41.64
CA MET A 1 -34.60 -40.70 -40.43
C MET A 1 -35.18 -39.61 -39.56
N GLN A 2 -36.49 -39.53 -39.57
CA GLN A 2 -37.33 -38.59 -38.78
C GLN A 2 -37.44 -39.07 -37.37
N PHE A 3 -37.59 -38.15 -36.43
CA PHE A 3 -38.48 -38.22 -35.24
C PHE A 3 -38.42 -36.84 -34.59
N ARG A 4 -39.36 -35.94 -34.77
CA ARG A 4 -40.71 -35.80 -34.19
C ARG A 4 -40.62 -35.54 -32.68
N GLY A 5 -40.99 -34.28 -32.28
CA GLY A 5 -41.38 -33.87 -30.91
C GLY A 5 -42.69 -34.50 -30.41
N PRO A 6 -43.21 -34.11 -29.27
CA PRO A 6 -44.28 -33.10 -29.16
C PRO A 6 -44.26 -32.26 -27.86
N ARG A 7 -44.78 -31.04 -27.89
CA ARG A 7 -46.19 -30.59 -27.55
C ARG A 7 -46.46 -30.43 -26.03
N ARG A 8 -46.64 -29.13 -25.66
CA ARG A 8 -47.80 -28.45 -25.05
C ARG A 8 -48.40 -28.97 -23.74
N ALA A 9 -48.51 -28.02 -22.79
CA ALA A 9 -49.71 -27.59 -22.00
C ALA A 9 -49.23 -26.56 -20.95
N GLY A 10 -49.65 -25.36 -20.77
CA GLY A 10 -50.96 -24.78 -20.95
C GLY A 10 -51.88 -24.96 -19.76
N TRP A 11 -51.85 -24.04 -18.80
CA TRP A 11 -53.08 -23.80 -18.01
C TRP A 11 -53.12 -22.37 -17.48
N ALA A 12 -54.24 -21.80 -17.82
CA ALA A 12 -54.75 -20.50 -17.44
C ALA A 12 -55.64 -20.62 -16.22
N GLY A 13 -55.77 -19.51 -15.50
CA GLY A 13 -57.05 -19.09 -14.93
C GLY A 13 -57.27 -19.39 -13.47
N LEU A 14 -57.47 -18.40 -12.64
CA LEU A 14 -58.82 -18.10 -12.14
C LEU A 14 -58.84 -16.80 -11.32
N THR A 15 -59.70 -15.96 -11.72
CA THR A 15 -60.29 -14.78 -11.13
C THR A 15 -61.09 -15.07 -9.85
N GLY A 16 -61.19 -14.09 -8.95
CA GLY A 16 -62.17 -14.03 -7.85
C GLY A 16 -61.78 -12.89 -6.88
N LEU A 17 -62.23 -11.74 -6.99
CA LEU A 17 -63.54 -11.09 -6.70
C LEU A 17 -63.71 -10.75 -5.22
N LEU A 18 -63.68 -9.44 -4.93
CA LEU A 18 -64.48 -8.61 -4.05
C LEU A 18 -64.82 -9.07 -2.61
N ALA A 19 -64.52 -8.21 -1.64
CA ALA A 19 -65.54 -7.67 -0.73
C ALA A 19 -65.03 -6.46 0.02
N SER A 20 -65.66 -5.34 -0.27
CA SER A 20 -65.66 -4.10 0.49
C SER A 20 -66.43 -4.30 1.78
N VAL A 21 -65.95 -3.77 2.90
CA VAL A 21 -66.84 -3.32 4.01
C VAL A 21 -66.24 -2.02 4.55
N ALA A 22 -66.99 -0.97 4.29
CA ALA A 22 -66.95 0.31 5.00
C ALA A 22 -67.84 0.25 6.20
N LEU A 23 -67.50 0.88 7.31
CA LEU A 23 -68.41 1.64 8.23
C LEU A 23 -67.53 2.18 9.38
N SER A 24 -67.26 3.46 9.40
CA SER A 24 -68.06 4.54 10.09
C SER A 24 -67.73 4.74 11.56
N THR A 25 -67.26 5.95 11.81
CA THR A 25 -67.55 6.89 12.89
C THR A 25 -67.19 6.56 14.33
N ALA A 26 -66.37 7.41 14.93
CA ALA A 26 -66.86 8.44 15.86
C ALA A 26 -65.68 9.31 16.32
N ALA A 27 -65.87 10.59 16.18
CA ALA A 27 -65.10 11.64 16.78
C ALA A 27 -65.28 11.64 18.30
N LEU A 28 -64.21 11.82 19.03
CA LEU A 28 -64.21 12.49 20.31
C LEU A 28 -62.92 13.30 20.40
N ALA A 29 -63.16 14.61 20.34
CA ALA A 29 -62.11 15.59 20.72
C ALA A 29 -61.86 15.48 22.23
N GLN A 30 -60.62 15.52 22.60
CA GLN A 30 -60.24 15.95 23.94
C GLN A 30 -58.92 16.65 23.91
N ASP A 31 -59.00 17.92 24.28
CA ASP A 31 -57.90 18.79 24.64
C ASP A 31 -56.94 18.12 25.60
N ALA A 32 -55.66 18.38 25.39
CA ALA A 32 -54.76 18.85 26.43
C ALA A 32 -53.29 18.80 25.98
N ASP A 33 -52.72 19.96 26.03
CA ASP A 33 -51.38 20.30 26.49
C ASP A 33 -50.15 20.01 25.58
N PRO A 34 -49.47 21.08 25.11
CA PRO A 34 -48.18 20.97 24.45
C PRO A 34 -47.08 21.04 25.49
N ALA A 35 -46.62 19.91 25.98
CA ALA A 35 -45.45 19.85 26.80
C ALA A 35 -44.44 18.81 26.29
N ALA A 36 -43.31 19.33 25.84
CA ALA A 36 -42.03 18.66 25.76
C ALA A 36 -41.91 17.42 24.85
N SER A 37 -41.81 17.66 23.54
CA SER A 37 -41.07 16.79 22.66
C SER A 37 -39.59 17.00 22.93
N GLN A 38 -39.01 16.29 23.89
CA GLN A 38 -37.59 16.14 24.03
C GLN A 38 -37.14 15.29 22.84
N ALA A 39 -36.53 15.96 21.87
CA ALA A 39 -35.70 15.30 20.87
C ALA A 39 -34.60 14.55 21.62
N VAL A 40 -34.71 13.24 21.68
CA VAL A 40 -33.61 12.37 22.05
C VAL A 40 -32.59 12.51 20.91
N GLU A 41 -31.65 13.43 21.07
CA GLU A 41 -30.41 13.45 20.30
C GLU A 41 -29.70 12.14 20.59
N THR A 42 -29.87 11.17 19.68
CA THR A 42 -29.03 10.00 19.66
C THR A 42 -27.63 10.47 19.29
N THR A 43 -26.84 10.81 20.31
CA THR A 43 -25.43 11.02 20.19
C THR A 43 -24.82 9.67 19.80
N GLU A 44 -24.68 9.45 18.52
CA GLU A 44 -23.83 8.38 17.97
C GLU A 44 -22.44 8.58 18.57
N PRO A 45 -21.86 7.60 19.29
CA PRO A 45 -20.50 7.74 19.76
C PRO A 45 -19.59 7.87 18.53
N ALA A 46 -19.02 9.06 18.36
CA ALA A 46 -17.94 9.29 17.41
C ALA A 46 -16.87 8.26 17.69
N THR A 47 -16.88 7.17 16.95
CA THR A 47 -15.82 6.17 16.97
C THR A 47 -14.57 6.89 16.51
N SER A 48 -13.73 7.30 17.48
CA SER A 48 -12.38 7.80 17.23
C SER A 48 -11.65 6.70 16.47
N ARG A 49 -11.69 6.78 15.13
CA ARG A 49 -10.82 5.96 14.31
C ARG A 49 -9.41 6.42 14.60
N THR A 50 -8.72 5.66 15.45
CA THR A 50 -7.27 5.75 15.57
C THR A 50 -6.73 5.66 14.15
N PRO A 51 -5.96 6.64 13.64
CA PRO A 51 -5.40 6.55 12.32
C PRO A 51 -4.52 5.30 12.28
N THR A 52 -4.98 4.29 11.55
CA THR A 52 -4.13 3.14 11.22
C THR A 52 -2.94 3.72 10.48
N PRO A 53 -1.69 3.46 10.93
CA PRO A 53 -0.51 3.95 10.24
C PRO A 53 -0.62 3.50 8.78
N ALA A 54 -0.69 4.47 7.88
CA ALA A 54 -0.72 4.21 6.45
C ALA A 54 0.59 3.49 6.11
N VAL A 55 0.50 2.19 5.83
CA VAL A 55 1.63 1.44 5.30
C VAL A 55 2.00 2.10 3.98
N SER A 56 3.16 2.74 3.94
CA SER A 56 3.65 3.37 2.71
C SER A 56 3.73 2.32 1.61
N ALA A 57 3.00 2.52 0.52
CA ALA A 57 3.04 1.61 -0.61
C ALA A 57 4.46 1.52 -1.16
N TYR A 58 4.91 0.30 -1.44
CA TYR A 58 6.26 0.06 -1.95
C TYR A 58 6.43 0.70 -3.32
N ARG A 59 7.48 1.50 -3.47
CA ARG A 59 7.90 2.08 -4.74
C ARG A 59 9.07 1.30 -5.29
N ILE A 60 9.04 1.04 -6.56
CA ILE A 60 10.07 0.31 -7.28
C ILE A 60 11.39 1.06 -7.21
N ASN A 61 12.47 0.35 -6.90
CA ASN A 61 13.83 0.89 -6.81
C ASN A 61 14.73 0.25 -7.88
N ALA A 62 15.81 0.95 -8.22
CA ALA A 62 16.86 0.35 -9.06
C ALA A 62 17.41 -0.91 -8.38
N GLY A 63 17.56 -2.00 -9.13
CA GLY A 63 17.98 -3.30 -8.61
C GLY A 63 16.85 -4.28 -8.27
N ASP A 64 15.60 -3.80 -8.13
CA ASP A 64 14.45 -4.67 -7.92
C ASP A 64 14.21 -5.60 -9.10
N GLU A 65 13.63 -6.75 -8.84
CA GLU A 65 13.16 -7.67 -9.87
C GLU A 65 11.63 -7.61 -9.96
N LEU A 66 11.16 -7.30 -11.16
CA LEU A 66 9.74 -7.19 -11.48
C LEU A 66 9.32 -8.39 -12.33
N GLU A 67 8.28 -9.07 -11.94
CA GLU A 67 7.61 -10.04 -12.76
C GLU A 67 6.42 -9.37 -13.45
N ILE A 68 6.45 -9.36 -14.78
CA ILE A 68 5.40 -8.81 -15.61
C ILE A 68 4.69 -9.97 -16.32
N TYR A 69 3.39 -10.07 -16.08
CA TYR A 69 2.53 -11.06 -16.68
C TYR A 69 1.48 -10.37 -17.55
N VAL A 70 1.37 -10.82 -18.81
CA VAL A 70 0.36 -10.33 -19.76
C VAL A 70 -0.59 -11.48 -20.04
N TRP A 71 -1.84 -11.32 -19.63
CA TRP A 71 -2.84 -12.39 -19.72
C TRP A 71 -3.07 -12.83 -21.17
N GLY A 72 -2.95 -14.14 -21.42
CA GLY A 72 -3.11 -14.73 -22.76
C GLY A 72 -1.84 -14.67 -23.63
N GLU A 73 -0.74 -14.08 -23.14
CA GLU A 73 0.50 -13.91 -23.91
C GLU A 73 1.71 -14.47 -23.14
N GLU A 74 1.87 -15.77 -23.09
CA GLU A 74 2.98 -16.43 -22.38
C GLU A 74 4.36 -15.94 -22.84
N ARG A 75 4.50 -15.51 -24.10
CA ARG A 75 5.74 -14.97 -24.65
C ARG A 75 6.15 -13.63 -24.05
N LEU A 76 5.20 -12.91 -23.44
CA LEU A 76 5.42 -11.62 -22.78
C LEU A 76 5.59 -11.77 -21.27
N GLN A 77 5.44 -12.96 -20.70
CA GLN A 77 5.77 -13.17 -19.29
C GLN A 77 7.27 -13.09 -19.08
N ARG A 78 7.73 -12.15 -18.24
CA ARG A 78 9.14 -11.89 -17.98
C ARG A 78 9.38 -11.47 -16.54
N VAL A 79 10.50 -11.95 -16.01
CA VAL A 79 11.14 -11.37 -14.83
C VAL A 79 12.24 -10.42 -15.33
N LEU A 80 12.15 -9.16 -14.94
CA LEU A 80 13.06 -8.11 -15.39
C LEU A 80 13.67 -7.41 -14.18
N ARG A 81 14.97 -7.18 -14.23
CA ARG A 81 15.64 -6.37 -13.22
C ARG A 81 15.61 -4.90 -13.61
N VAL A 82 15.28 -4.04 -12.66
CA VAL A 82 15.36 -2.59 -12.83
C VAL A 82 16.83 -2.19 -12.92
N LEU A 83 17.18 -1.55 -14.01
CA LEU A 83 18.55 -1.10 -14.25
C LEU A 83 18.93 0.05 -13.31
N PRO A 84 20.24 0.35 -13.13
CA PRO A 84 20.71 1.46 -12.30
C PRO A 84 20.21 2.83 -12.72
N ASP A 85 19.83 3.00 -14.00
CA ASP A 85 19.18 4.21 -14.51
C ASP A 85 17.66 4.26 -14.18
N GLY A 86 17.17 3.23 -13.48
CA GLY A 86 15.76 3.11 -13.06
C GLY A 86 14.82 2.70 -14.18
N THR A 87 15.33 2.13 -15.27
CA THR A 87 14.52 1.67 -16.40
C THR A 87 14.43 0.15 -16.45
N ILE A 88 13.38 -0.34 -17.14
CA ILE A 88 13.27 -1.73 -17.60
C ILE A 88 13.08 -1.75 -19.11
N ALA A 89 13.47 -2.83 -19.76
CA ALA A 89 13.19 -3.07 -21.17
C ALA A 89 12.16 -4.20 -21.31
N PHE A 90 10.97 -3.88 -21.81
CA PHE A 90 9.89 -4.85 -22.00
C PHE A 90 9.60 -5.07 -23.48
N PRO A 91 9.39 -6.33 -23.95
CA PRO A 91 9.09 -6.62 -25.33
C PRO A 91 7.87 -5.83 -25.84
N LEU A 92 7.90 -5.37 -27.08
CA LEU A 92 6.89 -4.56 -27.77
C LEU A 92 6.68 -3.15 -27.19
N VAL A 93 7.07 -2.90 -25.95
CA VAL A 93 6.89 -1.63 -25.24
C VAL A 93 8.16 -0.78 -25.26
N GLY A 94 9.34 -1.44 -25.29
CA GLY A 94 10.64 -0.77 -25.23
C GLY A 94 11.04 -0.41 -23.80
N GLN A 95 11.81 0.66 -23.65
CA GLN A 95 12.27 1.13 -22.35
C GLN A 95 11.20 1.92 -21.61
N LEU A 96 11.05 1.64 -20.32
CA LEU A 96 10.15 2.30 -19.38
C LEU A 96 10.92 2.76 -18.14
N LYS A 97 10.77 4.01 -17.74
CA LYS A 97 11.25 4.51 -16.45
C LYS A 97 10.27 4.07 -15.37
N VAL A 98 10.71 3.20 -14.48
CA VAL A 98 9.85 2.57 -13.45
C VAL A 98 10.29 2.90 -12.03
N GLU A 99 11.50 3.39 -11.82
CA GLU A 99 11.99 3.79 -10.51
C GLU A 99 11.12 4.86 -9.86
N GLY A 100 10.80 4.70 -8.59
CA GLY A 100 9.93 5.60 -7.81
C GLY A 100 8.44 5.45 -8.08
N THR A 101 8.03 4.63 -9.07
CA THR A 101 6.63 4.37 -9.38
C THR A 101 6.08 3.20 -8.58
N LEU A 102 4.76 3.08 -8.51
CA LEU A 102 4.09 1.92 -7.94
C LEU A 102 3.97 0.81 -9.00
N PRO A 103 3.93 -0.48 -8.62
CA PRO A 103 3.68 -1.57 -9.57
C PRO A 103 2.44 -1.35 -10.45
N GLN A 104 1.35 -0.83 -9.86
CA GLN A 104 0.11 -0.50 -10.58
C GLN A 104 0.30 0.61 -11.64
N ASP A 105 1.22 1.53 -11.42
CA ASP A 105 1.54 2.56 -12.42
C ASP A 105 2.27 1.94 -13.61
N VAL A 106 3.16 0.97 -13.34
CA VAL A 106 3.85 0.22 -14.39
C VAL A 106 2.87 -0.63 -15.20
N GLU A 107 1.88 -1.28 -14.56
CA GLU A 107 0.79 -2.00 -15.25
C GLU A 107 0.10 -1.10 -16.27
N ARG A 108 -0.27 0.11 -15.83
CA ARG A 108 -0.91 1.10 -16.71
C ARG A 108 0.00 1.52 -17.87
N MET A 109 1.26 1.84 -17.57
CA MET A 109 2.24 2.24 -18.59
C MET A 109 2.47 1.16 -19.64
N VAL A 110 2.57 -0.10 -19.21
CA VAL A 110 2.73 -1.24 -20.13
C VAL A 110 1.46 -1.44 -20.95
N SER A 111 0.29 -1.44 -20.31
CA SER A 111 -1.00 -1.59 -20.98
C SER A 111 -1.24 -0.50 -22.03
N ASP A 112 -0.93 0.74 -21.72
CA ASP A 112 -1.12 1.88 -22.64
C ASP A 112 -0.22 1.74 -23.87
N ARG A 113 1.03 1.32 -23.71
CA ARG A 113 1.94 1.11 -24.86
C ARG A 113 1.64 -0.15 -25.65
N LEU A 114 1.10 -1.19 -25.02
CA LEU A 114 0.65 -2.38 -25.74
C LEU A 114 -0.60 -2.10 -26.59
N ARG A 115 -1.41 -1.10 -26.23
CA ARG A 115 -2.65 -0.76 -26.96
C ARG A 115 -2.42 -0.51 -28.44
N ASP A 116 -1.30 0.09 -28.79
CA ASP A 116 -0.95 0.37 -30.18
C ASP A 116 -0.58 -0.89 -30.98
N GLN A 117 -0.25 -1.98 -30.29
CA GLN A 117 0.14 -3.26 -30.89
C GLN A 117 -1.02 -4.23 -31.07
N TYR A 118 -2.13 -4.00 -30.36
CA TYR A 118 -3.30 -4.89 -30.38
C TYR A 118 -4.47 -4.27 -31.13
N ARG A 119 -5.03 -5.04 -32.08
CA ARG A 119 -6.27 -4.69 -32.75
C ARG A 119 -7.44 -5.32 -31.98
N GLY A 120 -8.03 -4.58 -31.05
CA GLY A 120 -9.14 -5.06 -30.22
C GLY A 120 -8.91 -4.83 -28.73
N GLN A 121 -9.27 -5.81 -27.91
CA GLN A 121 -9.11 -5.70 -26.47
C GLN A 121 -7.64 -5.84 -26.08
N VAL A 122 -7.14 -4.87 -25.31
CA VAL A 122 -5.79 -4.93 -24.73
C VAL A 122 -5.77 -5.99 -23.64
N PRO A 123 -4.77 -6.90 -23.61
CA PRO A 123 -4.68 -7.90 -22.57
C PRO A 123 -4.43 -7.26 -21.20
N LEU A 124 -4.93 -7.91 -20.15
CA LEU A 124 -4.67 -7.50 -18.77
C LEU A 124 -3.19 -7.69 -18.44
N VAL A 125 -2.58 -6.66 -17.87
CA VAL A 125 -1.20 -6.70 -17.41
C VAL A 125 -1.18 -6.71 -15.90
N THR A 126 -0.38 -7.59 -15.32
CA THR A 126 -0.11 -7.64 -13.89
C THR A 126 1.39 -7.48 -13.65
N VAL A 127 1.77 -6.61 -12.72
CA VAL A 127 3.15 -6.36 -12.33
C VAL A 127 3.31 -6.62 -10.84
N SER A 128 4.22 -7.51 -10.50
CA SER A 128 4.60 -7.79 -9.12
C SER A 128 6.10 -7.58 -8.90
N VAL A 129 6.47 -7.18 -7.69
CA VAL A 129 7.87 -7.15 -7.27
C VAL A 129 8.21 -8.52 -6.72
N SER A 130 8.94 -9.32 -7.50
CA SER A 130 9.32 -10.69 -7.12
C SER A 130 10.49 -10.69 -6.14
N ASN A 131 11.41 -9.72 -6.27
CA ASN A 131 12.55 -9.57 -5.38
C ASN A 131 12.85 -8.08 -5.13
N PRO A 132 12.48 -7.52 -3.97
CA PRO A 132 12.75 -6.12 -3.63
C PRO A 132 14.20 -5.93 -3.17
N SER A 133 15.15 -6.09 -4.08
CA SER A 133 16.61 -5.98 -3.80
C SER A 133 17.12 -4.56 -3.86
N GLY A 134 16.32 -3.63 -4.36
CA GLY A 134 16.73 -2.23 -4.50
C GLY A 134 16.84 -1.49 -3.17
N MET A 135 16.18 -1.95 -2.09
CA MET A 135 16.30 -1.36 -0.77
C MET A 135 17.59 -1.84 -0.07
N GLN A 136 18.71 -1.26 -0.47
CA GLN A 136 20.02 -1.54 0.08
C GLN A 136 20.56 -0.32 0.81
N PHE A 137 21.19 -0.53 1.97
CA PHE A 137 21.84 0.51 2.77
C PHE A 137 23.08 -0.03 3.44
N SER A 138 23.96 0.86 3.91
CA SER A 138 25.20 0.46 4.58
C SER A 138 25.24 0.99 6.00
N VAL A 139 25.75 0.18 6.93
CA VAL A 139 25.98 0.57 8.33
C VAL A 139 27.46 0.45 8.62
N MET A 140 28.04 1.55 9.10
CA MET A 140 29.49 1.67 9.36
C MET A 140 29.75 2.23 10.77
N GLY A 141 30.95 2.02 11.24
CA GLY A 141 31.41 2.54 12.53
C GLY A 141 31.22 1.57 13.67
N LYS A 142 30.84 2.09 14.86
CA LYS A 142 30.78 1.29 16.10
C LYS A 142 29.46 0.54 16.23
N VAL A 143 29.25 -0.47 15.40
CA VAL A 143 28.19 -1.48 15.48
C VAL A 143 28.80 -2.86 15.60
N GLN A 144 27.99 -3.85 15.99
CA GLN A 144 28.48 -5.23 16.12
C GLN A 144 28.91 -5.85 14.79
N SER A 145 28.16 -5.58 13.72
CA SER A 145 28.39 -6.16 12.39
C SER A 145 28.25 -5.05 11.33
N PRO A 146 29.31 -4.26 11.09
CA PRO A 146 29.28 -3.28 10.01
C PRO A 146 29.21 -3.97 8.67
N GLY A 147 28.49 -3.38 7.71
CA GLY A 147 28.32 -3.97 6.38
C GLY A 147 27.20 -3.31 5.59
N THR A 148 26.93 -3.91 4.44
CA THR A 148 25.81 -3.54 3.57
C THR A 148 24.69 -4.54 3.74
N PHE A 149 23.48 -4.02 3.91
CA PHE A 149 22.26 -4.78 4.19
C PHE A 149 21.23 -4.53 3.10
N THR A 150 20.45 -5.56 2.79
CA THR A 150 19.30 -5.47 1.89
C THR A 150 18.04 -5.78 2.68
N ALA A 151 17.03 -4.95 2.53
CA ALA A 151 15.75 -5.14 3.18
C ALA A 151 14.62 -5.27 2.15
N GLY A 152 13.69 -6.21 2.37
CA GLY A 152 12.49 -6.37 1.54
C GLY A 152 11.35 -5.40 1.88
N ARG A 153 11.60 -4.45 2.77
CA ARG A 153 10.65 -3.43 3.23
C ARG A 153 11.37 -2.12 3.52
N TYR A 154 10.61 -1.06 3.65
CA TYR A 154 11.18 0.16 4.22
C TYR A 154 11.62 -0.06 5.65
N VAL A 155 12.80 0.42 5.97
CA VAL A 155 13.43 0.34 7.29
C VAL A 155 13.79 1.74 7.78
N ASN A 156 13.86 1.91 9.06
CA ASN A 156 14.35 3.14 9.68
C ASN A 156 15.76 2.92 10.28
N VAL A 157 16.33 3.96 10.85
CA VAL A 157 17.68 3.91 11.44
C VAL A 157 17.77 2.86 12.57
N LEU A 158 16.71 2.65 13.36
CA LEU A 158 16.70 1.64 14.43
C LEU A 158 16.66 0.22 13.85
N ASP A 159 15.83 0.00 12.82
CA ASP A 159 15.82 -1.29 12.11
C ASP A 159 17.21 -1.62 11.55
N ALA A 160 17.86 -0.62 10.96
CA ALA A 160 19.19 -0.80 10.37
C ALA A 160 20.25 -1.13 11.42
N LEU A 161 20.21 -0.47 12.58
CA LEU A 161 21.08 -0.80 13.71
C LEU A 161 20.81 -2.21 14.23
N ALA A 162 19.53 -2.61 14.32
CA ALA A 162 19.15 -3.96 14.73
C ALA A 162 19.69 -5.01 13.74
N MET A 163 19.63 -4.75 12.43
CA MET A 163 20.19 -5.62 11.39
C MET A 163 21.72 -5.71 11.48
N ALA A 164 22.39 -4.64 11.94
CA ALA A 164 23.82 -4.61 12.19
C ALA A 164 24.21 -5.24 13.55
N GLY A 165 23.27 -5.89 14.24
CA GLY A 165 23.51 -6.53 15.55
C GLY A 165 23.50 -5.56 16.73
N GLY A 166 23.07 -4.32 16.52
CA GLY A 166 23.07 -3.26 17.53
C GLY A 166 24.36 -2.45 17.64
N PRO A 167 24.34 -1.38 18.45
CA PRO A 167 25.54 -0.58 18.70
C PRO A 167 26.59 -1.37 19.51
N SER A 168 27.85 -1.05 19.31
CA SER A 168 28.92 -1.56 20.16
C SER A 168 28.97 -0.83 21.50
N GLU A 169 29.76 -1.36 22.45
CA GLU A 169 29.90 -0.81 23.80
C GLU A 169 30.32 0.66 23.84
N PHE A 170 31.10 1.11 22.86
CA PHE A 170 31.63 2.49 22.80
C PHE A 170 30.98 3.33 21.70
N ALA A 171 29.78 2.97 21.27
CA ALA A 171 29.05 3.70 20.23
C ALA A 171 28.49 5.03 20.80
N ASN A 172 28.68 6.10 20.05
CA ASN A 172 28.08 7.39 20.37
C ASN A 172 26.74 7.54 19.68
N LEU A 173 25.67 7.16 20.38
CA LEU A 173 24.30 7.18 19.86
C LEU A 173 23.68 8.59 19.81
N ASP A 174 24.32 9.61 20.36
CA ASP A 174 23.88 11.01 20.24
C ASP A 174 24.24 11.63 18.89
N ASN A 175 25.12 10.99 18.14
CA ASN A 175 25.66 11.52 16.89
C ASN A 175 25.61 10.51 15.72
N VAL A 176 24.57 9.70 15.64
CA VAL A 176 24.40 8.80 14.50
C VAL A 176 24.09 9.64 13.25
N LEU A 177 24.89 9.46 12.21
CA LEU A 177 24.76 10.20 10.96
C LEU A 177 24.14 9.32 9.89
N VAL A 178 23.13 9.84 9.20
CA VAL A 178 22.56 9.24 8.00
C VAL A 178 22.96 10.10 6.82
N ILE A 179 23.69 9.50 5.89
CA ILE A 179 24.15 10.17 4.67
C ILE A 179 23.28 9.73 3.51
N THR A 180 22.59 10.69 2.92
CA THR A 180 21.71 10.52 1.78
C THR A 180 22.33 11.13 0.53
N HIS A 181 22.33 10.38 -0.57
CA HIS A 181 22.73 10.88 -1.88
C HIS A 181 21.48 11.44 -2.62
N ARG A 182 21.56 12.68 -3.07
CA ARG A 182 20.54 13.27 -3.96
C ARG A 182 21.24 13.88 -5.17
N GLY A 183 21.29 13.12 -6.26
CA GLY A 183 22.12 13.45 -7.40
C GLY A 183 23.59 13.49 -6.99
N ASP A 184 24.29 14.59 -7.27
CA ASP A 184 25.71 14.76 -6.92
C ASP A 184 25.94 15.34 -5.52
N GLN A 185 24.89 15.57 -4.75
CA GLN A 185 24.98 16.18 -3.42
C GLN A 185 24.77 15.16 -2.31
N LEU A 186 25.59 15.31 -1.27
CA LEU A 186 25.47 14.55 -0.03
C LEU A 186 24.74 15.38 1.03
N TYR A 187 23.70 14.81 1.57
CA TYR A 187 22.98 15.37 2.70
C TYR A 187 23.22 14.52 3.94
N THR A 188 23.39 15.17 5.06
CA THR A 188 23.61 14.47 6.32
C THR A 188 22.48 14.83 7.30
N THR A 189 21.81 13.80 7.79
CA THR A 189 20.82 13.91 8.87
C THR A 189 21.39 13.28 10.12
N ARG A 190 21.19 13.91 11.27
CA ARG A 190 21.64 13.39 12.56
C ARG A 190 20.46 12.77 13.30
N ALA A 191 20.65 11.56 13.80
CA ALA A 191 19.73 10.89 14.73
C ALA A 191 20.38 10.83 16.11
N ARG A 192 19.57 11.10 17.17
CA ARG A 192 19.96 11.05 18.58
C ARG A 192 19.25 9.87 19.23
N LEU A 193 19.88 8.75 19.24
CA LEU A 193 19.24 7.50 19.68
C LEU A 193 19.54 7.14 21.13
N ASN A 194 20.44 7.87 21.78
CA ASN A 194 20.92 7.54 23.13
C ASN A 194 19.78 7.48 24.17
N ASP A 195 18.83 8.41 24.08
CA ASP A 195 17.71 8.49 25.04
C ASP A 195 16.75 7.30 24.91
N LEU A 196 16.66 6.69 23.75
CA LEU A 196 15.84 5.50 23.51
C LEU A 196 16.38 4.24 24.21
N PHE A 197 17.66 4.21 24.52
CA PHE A 197 18.32 3.07 25.18
C PHE A 197 18.44 3.26 26.69
N ARG A 198 17.92 4.36 27.24
CA ARG A 198 17.91 4.60 28.68
C ARG A 198 16.71 3.94 29.37
N PRO A 199 16.84 3.51 30.61
CA PRO A 199 15.71 3.11 31.43
C PRO A 199 14.70 4.25 31.58
N GLY A 200 13.43 4.01 31.22
CA GLY A 200 12.37 5.02 31.29
C GLY A 200 12.13 5.83 30.02
N ALA A 201 12.72 5.41 28.90
CA ALA A 201 12.40 5.98 27.59
C ALA A 201 10.89 6.01 27.33
N ASN A 202 10.40 7.09 26.77
CA ASN A 202 8.97 7.35 26.54
C ASN A 202 8.68 7.80 25.09
N ALA A 203 7.42 8.08 24.78
CA ALA A 203 7.02 8.44 23.43
C ALA A 203 7.63 9.74 22.91
N SER A 204 7.90 10.73 23.81
CA SER A 204 8.55 11.98 23.40
C SER A 204 10.01 11.77 22.99
N ASP A 205 10.70 10.81 23.60
CA ASP A 205 12.08 10.49 23.21
C ASP A 205 12.15 9.92 21.80
N ILE A 206 11.09 9.23 21.34
CA ILE A 206 10.98 8.72 19.97
C ILE A 206 10.83 9.88 18.97
N GLU A 207 10.03 10.89 19.30
CA GLU A 207 9.84 12.07 18.46
C GLU A 207 11.13 12.90 18.38
N ASP A 208 11.84 13.08 19.48
CA ASP A 208 13.08 13.86 19.58
C ASP A 208 14.30 13.12 19.00
N ALA A 209 14.24 11.80 18.90
CA ALA A 209 15.34 10.97 18.39
C ALA A 209 15.67 11.23 16.90
N GLY A 210 14.77 11.84 16.16
CA GLY A 210 14.95 12.07 14.72
C GLY A 210 15.08 10.78 13.94
N ILE A 211 14.21 9.80 14.26
CA ILE A 211 14.19 8.51 13.55
C ILE A 211 13.77 8.73 12.10
N VAL A 212 14.71 8.57 11.20
CA VAL A 212 14.51 8.75 9.74
C VAL A 212 14.24 7.40 9.11
N GLN A 213 13.27 7.37 8.20
CA GLN A 213 13.12 6.25 7.28
C GLN A 213 14.24 6.29 6.24
N LEU A 214 14.88 5.17 6.02
CA LEU A 214 15.99 5.07 5.09
C LEU A 214 15.51 4.98 3.64
N SER A 215 16.29 5.58 2.76
CA SER A 215 16.17 5.45 1.31
C SER A 215 17.26 4.51 0.76
N PRO A 216 17.03 3.93 -0.43
CA PRO A 216 18.04 3.12 -1.08
C PRO A 216 19.38 3.85 -1.25
N GLY A 217 20.48 3.15 -0.97
CA GLY A 217 21.83 3.68 -1.11
C GLY A 217 22.31 4.56 0.05
N GLU A 218 21.53 4.73 1.11
CA GLU A 218 21.97 5.51 2.27
C GLU A 218 23.02 4.81 3.11
N VAL A 219 23.84 5.62 3.77
CA VAL A 219 24.91 5.15 4.64
C VAL A 219 24.70 5.68 6.05
N ILE A 220 24.66 4.77 7.03
CA ILE A 220 24.56 5.09 8.45
C ILE A 220 25.95 4.98 9.05
N ILE A 221 26.38 6.04 9.74
CA ILE A 221 27.64 6.07 10.45
C ILE A 221 27.38 6.20 11.95
N VAL A 222 27.84 5.24 12.71
CA VAL A 222 27.79 5.25 14.19
C VAL A 222 29.21 5.53 14.71
N PRO A 223 29.46 6.73 15.22
CA PRO A 223 30.81 7.12 15.68
C PRO A 223 31.17 6.52 17.04
#